data_b4fd3ce5e801af0139c976005a11ccb8
#
_entry.id   b4fd3ce5e801af0139c976005a11ccb8
#
_cell.length_a   1.000
_cell.length_b   1.000
_cell.length_c   1.000
_cell.angle_alpha   90.00
_cell.angle_beta   90.00
_cell.angle_gamma   90.00
#
_symmetry.space_group_name_H-M   'P 1'
#
loop_
_entity.id
_entity.type
_entity.pdbx_description
1 polymer ?
#
loop_
_entity_poly.entity_id
_entity_poly.type
_entity_poly.pdbx_seq_one_letter_code
_entity_poly.pdbx_strand_id
1 'polypeptide(L)'
;MRKSSCLKAALVLCVALSANAEAKLYKWVDDKGTTHYGETIPPEYANKDATRLSDKGRVEKRIEKLTPEELRAKEAEDAKKAAAQKVAIEAKRRDTALLSTFSNEKEIDLARDRGLQQVEARISSFSTMLQSAQASLAGHQKERAGLLQQNKKIPKSLLEDIQEGEARVAQLQKDLDQSNLELTNVKTRFEADKARYRELKGNGASR
;
A
#
# COMPACT_ATOMS: atom_id res chain seq x y z
N MET A 1 -11.79 10.37 71.03
CA MET A 1 -12.70 11.38 70.49
C MET A 1 -11.91 12.31 69.62
N ARG A 2 -12.07 12.25 68.30
CA ARG A 2 -11.72 13.24 67.23
C ARG A 2 -11.65 12.54 65.87
N LYS A 3 -12.81 12.20 65.32
CA LYS A 3 -12.99 11.73 63.94
C LYS A 3 -14.24 12.36 63.39
N SER A 4 -14.20 13.56 62.78
CA SER A 4 -15.33 14.14 62.03
C SER A 4 -15.02 15.47 61.36
N SER A 5 -13.82 15.71 60.85
CA SER A 5 -13.53 16.97 60.17
C SER A 5 -13.04 16.85 58.71
N CYS A 6 -12.89 15.60 58.16
CA CYS A 6 -12.42 15.40 56.79
C CYS A 6 -13.53 15.20 55.75
N LEU A 7 -14.80 15.18 56.13
CA LEU A 7 -15.90 14.83 55.21
C LEU A 7 -16.63 16.04 54.60
N LYS A 8 -16.25 17.26 54.96
CA LYS A 8 -16.90 18.50 54.43
C LYS A 8 -16.10 19.26 53.38
N ALA A 9 -14.88 18.86 53.08
CA ALA A 9 -14.02 19.52 52.08
C ALA A 9 -14.15 18.90 50.66
N ALA A 10 -14.77 17.74 50.49
CA ALA A 10 -14.89 17.05 49.22
C ALA A 10 -16.13 17.43 48.36
N LEU A 11 -17.06 18.26 48.88
CA LEU A 11 -18.30 18.56 48.18
C LEU A 11 -18.33 19.92 47.44
N VAL A 12 -17.25 20.70 47.47
CA VAL A 12 -17.24 22.06 46.87
C VAL A 12 -16.43 22.11 45.53
N LEU A 13 -15.76 21.02 45.12
CA LEU A 13 -14.89 21.06 43.92
C LEU A 13 -15.54 20.48 42.65
N CYS A 14 -16.83 20.14 42.65
CA CYS A 14 -17.51 19.55 41.46
C CYS A 14 -18.35 20.54 40.64
N VAL A 15 -18.32 21.85 40.88
CA VAL A 15 -19.23 22.81 40.20
C VAL A 15 -18.53 23.69 39.14
N ALA A 16 -17.24 23.52 38.84
CA ALA A 16 -16.50 24.42 37.96
C ALA A 16 -16.06 23.85 36.63
N LEU A 17 -16.64 22.75 36.10
CA LEU A 17 -16.50 22.32 34.72
C LEU A 17 -17.83 22.40 33.97
N SER A 18 -18.45 23.55 33.98
CA SER A 18 -19.42 23.91 32.94
C SER A 18 -18.64 24.21 31.70
N ALA A 19 -18.32 23.20 30.90
CA ALA A 19 -17.88 23.39 29.53
C ALA A 19 -18.97 24.23 28.85
N ASN A 20 -18.64 25.45 28.44
CA ASN A 20 -19.47 26.24 27.54
C ASN A 20 -19.56 25.46 26.23
N ALA A 21 -20.53 24.55 26.12
CA ALA A 21 -20.94 24.01 24.84
C ALA A 21 -21.64 25.16 24.10
N GLU A 22 -20.90 25.86 23.23
CA GLU A 22 -21.52 26.80 22.29
C GLU A 22 -22.53 26.01 21.47
N ALA A 23 -23.82 26.15 21.81
CA ALA A 23 -24.91 25.53 21.07
C ALA A 23 -24.96 26.16 19.67
N LYS A 24 -24.54 25.40 18.66
CA LYS A 24 -24.59 25.84 17.27
C LYS A 24 -26.01 25.69 16.75
N LEU A 25 -26.70 26.80 16.52
CA LEU A 25 -28.05 26.80 16.00
C LEU A 25 -28.00 26.87 14.44
N TYR A 26 -28.68 25.94 13.80
CA TYR A 26 -28.86 25.91 12.35
C TYR A 26 -30.31 26.25 11.99
N LYS A 27 -30.48 27.00 10.90
CA LYS A 27 -31.75 27.26 10.23
C LYS A 27 -31.73 26.61 8.86
N TRP A 28 -32.74 25.80 8.53
CA TRP A 28 -32.91 25.22 7.20
C TRP A 28 -34.37 25.25 6.77
N VAL A 29 -34.66 25.04 5.49
CA VAL A 29 -35.99 24.98 4.93
C VAL A 29 -36.25 23.59 4.38
N ASP A 30 -37.39 22.99 4.69
CA ASP A 30 -37.81 21.70 4.17
C ASP A 30 -38.39 21.80 2.75
N ASP A 31 -38.75 20.66 2.14
CA ASP A 31 -39.31 20.59 0.79
C ASP A 31 -40.70 21.22 0.68
N LYS A 32 -41.38 21.48 1.81
CA LYS A 32 -42.69 22.13 1.89
C LYS A 32 -42.55 23.64 2.10
N GLY A 33 -41.34 24.16 2.16
CA GLY A 33 -41.07 25.58 2.42
C GLY A 33 -41.11 25.97 3.90
N THR A 34 -41.19 25.00 4.84
CA THR A 34 -41.22 25.26 6.28
C THR A 34 -39.81 25.49 6.81
N THR A 35 -39.64 26.53 7.60
CA THR A 35 -38.36 26.83 8.26
C THR A 35 -38.22 26.07 9.56
N HIS A 36 -37.10 25.35 9.68
CA HIS A 36 -36.72 24.61 10.86
C HIS A 36 -35.49 25.22 11.56
N TYR A 37 -35.41 25.02 12.87
CA TYR A 37 -34.24 25.41 13.67
C TYR A 37 -33.83 24.22 14.52
N GLY A 38 -32.52 24.00 14.67
CA GLY A 38 -32.01 22.91 15.51
C GLY A 38 -30.49 22.96 15.64
N GLU A 39 -29.96 22.20 16.57
CA GLU A 39 -28.52 22.08 16.80
C GLU A 39 -27.83 21.18 15.75
N THR A 40 -28.61 20.34 15.07
CA THR A 40 -28.12 19.41 14.03
C THR A 40 -29.09 19.43 12.85
N ILE A 41 -28.55 19.48 11.63
CA ILE A 41 -29.35 19.36 10.42
C ILE A 41 -29.57 17.86 10.17
N PRO A 42 -30.83 17.37 10.02
CA PRO A 42 -31.09 15.98 9.67
C PRO A 42 -30.39 15.58 8.36
N PRO A 43 -29.92 14.31 8.20
CA PRO A 43 -29.18 13.86 7.04
C PRO A 43 -29.90 14.11 5.71
N GLU A 44 -31.21 14.04 5.68
CA GLU A 44 -32.07 14.30 4.53
C GLU A 44 -32.03 15.77 4.05
N TYR A 45 -31.65 16.69 4.94
CA TYR A 45 -31.51 18.12 4.64
C TYR A 45 -30.04 18.59 4.64
N ALA A 46 -29.08 17.70 4.87
CA ALA A 46 -27.65 18.04 4.93
C ALA A 46 -27.11 18.66 3.63
N ASN A 47 -27.75 18.36 2.49
CA ASN A 47 -27.40 18.88 1.17
C ASN A 47 -28.30 20.03 0.69
N LYS A 48 -29.05 20.67 1.61
CA LYS A 48 -29.88 21.84 1.29
C LYS A 48 -29.29 23.10 1.89
N ASP A 49 -29.79 24.25 1.38
CA ASP A 49 -29.37 25.55 1.91
C ASP A 49 -29.69 25.64 3.40
N ALA A 50 -28.68 25.88 4.20
CA ALA A 50 -28.81 26.06 5.63
C ALA A 50 -28.04 27.29 6.09
N THR A 51 -28.45 27.87 7.19
CA THR A 51 -27.80 29.02 7.77
C THR A 51 -27.40 28.72 9.19
N ARG A 52 -26.12 28.84 9.51
CA ARG A 52 -25.66 28.76 10.88
C ARG A 52 -25.87 30.12 11.57
N LEU A 53 -26.49 30.08 12.72
CA LEU A 53 -26.79 31.24 13.53
C LEU A 53 -25.92 31.23 14.80
N SER A 54 -25.55 32.43 15.24
CA SER A 54 -24.94 32.63 16.57
C SER A 54 -25.99 32.51 17.67
N ASP A 55 -25.56 32.42 18.93
CA ASP A 55 -26.43 32.42 20.12
C ASP A 55 -27.39 33.62 20.20
N LYS A 56 -27.05 34.70 19.49
CA LYS A 56 -27.88 35.91 19.38
C LYS A 56 -28.77 35.92 18.14
N GLY A 57 -28.88 34.79 17.44
CA GLY A 57 -29.72 34.66 16.23
C GLY A 57 -29.14 35.35 14.96
N ARG A 58 -27.90 35.85 15.02
CA ARG A 58 -27.27 36.48 13.85
C ARG A 58 -26.68 35.43 12.93
N VAL A 59 -26.77 35.65 11.60
CA VAL A 59 -26.18 34.82 10.59
C VAL A 59 -24.67 34.84 10.72
N GLU A 60 -24.05 33.70 11.09
CA GLU A 60 -22.61 33.53 11.10
C GLU A 60 -22.08 32.98 9.78
N LYS A 61 -22.77 32.00 9.23
CA LYS A 61 -22.36 31.35 7.98
C LYS A 61 -23.58 30.85 7.21
N ARG A 62 -23.63 31.18 5.93
CA ARG A 62 -24.59 30.59 4.99
C ARG A 62 -23.97 29.32 4.40
N ILE A 63 -24.66 28.21 4.49
CA ILE A 63 -24.29 26.93 3.91
C ILE A 63 -25.14 26.81 2.64
N GLU A 64 -24.55 27.15 1.49
CA GLU A 64 -25.22 27.06 0.21
C GLU A 64 -25.18 25.62 -0.27
N LYS A 65 -26.26 25.19 -0.94
CA LYS A 65 -26.33 23.90 -1.60
C LYS A 65 -25.29 23.87 -2.73
N LEU A 66 -24.39 22.90 -2.69
CA LEU A 66 -23.48 22.65 -3.77
C LEU A 66 -24.27 22.15 -4.98
N THR A 67 -23.96 22.68 -6.15
CA THR A 67 -24.47 22.13 -7.41
C THR A 67 -23.98 20.70 -7.58
N PRO A 68 -24.66 19.86 -8.37
CA PRO A 68 -24.18 18.50 -8.66
C PRO A 68 -22.74 18.46 -9.23
N GLU A 69 -22.33 19.50 -9.94
CA GLU A 69 -20.96 19.64 -10.45
C GLU A 69 -19.96 19.98 -9.34
N GLU A 70 -20.28 20.92 -8.47
CA GLU A 70 -19.47 21.28 -7.31
C GLU A 70 -19.34 20.12 -6.32
N LEU A 71 -20.41 19.35 -6.12
CA LEU A 71 -20.37 18.14 -5.29
C LEU A 71 -19.39 17.11 -5.86
N ARG A 72 -19.48 16.81 -7.15
CA ARG A 72 -18.54 15.90 -7.84
C ARG A 72 -17.10 16.42 -7.80
N ALA A 73 -16.90 17.73 -7.99
CA ALA A 73 -15.59 18.34 -7.91
C ALA A 73 -14.99 18.21 -6.50
N LYS A 74 -15.80 18.45 -5.48
CA LYS A 74 -15.40 18.27 -4.08
C LYS A 74 -15.08 16.82 -3.75
N GLU A 75 -15.92 15.89 -4.16
CA GLU A 75 -15.67 14.44 -3.97
C GLU A 75 -14.36 14.00 -4.65
N ALA A 76 -14.12 14.49 -5.88
CA ALA A 76 -12.87 14.22 -6.60
C ALA A 76 -11.64 14.83 -5.89
N GLU A 77 -11.77 16.02 -5.35
CA GLU A 77 -10.70 16.67 -4.57
C GLU A 77 -10.44 15.93 -3.24
N ASP A 78 -11.49 15.56 -2.53
CA ASP A 78 -11.39 14.79 -1.29
C ASP A 78 -10.80 13.39 -1.54
N ALA A 79 -11.17 12.73 -2.64
CA ALA A 79 -10.57 11.46 -3.05
C ALA A 79 -9.06 11.62 -3.36
N LYS A 80 -8.66 12.70 -4.05
CA LYS A 80 -7.24 13.00 -4.31
C LYS A 80 -6.46 13.27 -3.00
N LYS A 81 -7.04 14.04 -2.10
CA LYS A 81 -6.45 14.31 -0.77
C LYS A 81 -6.29 13.03 0.04
N ALA A 82 -7.33 12.19 0.06
CA ALA A 82 -7.29 10.90 0.75
C ALA A 82 -6.23 9.94 0.15
N ALA A 83 -6.11 9.91 -1.18
CA ALA A 83 -5.06 9.14 -1.86
C ALA A 83 -3.66 9.65 -1.52
N ALA A 84 -3.44 10.97 -1.56
CA ALA A 84 -2.16 11.58 -1.19
C ALA A 84 -1.80 11.31 0.29
N GLN A 85 -2.77 11.38 1.19
CA GLN A 85 -2.56 11.05 2.61
C GLN A 85 -2.17 9.58 2.80
N LYS A 86 -2.84 8.64 2.10
CA LYS A 86 -2.47 7.21 2.14
C LYS A 86 -1.02 7.01 1.70
N VAL A 87 -0.62 7.59 0.57
CA VAL A 87 0.76 7.52 0.08
C VAL A 87 1.76 8.08 1.10
N ALA A 88 1.46 9.23 1.72
CA ALA A 88 2.32 9.84 2.74
C ALA A 88 2.45 8.96 4.00
N ILE A 89 1.34 8.36 4.44
CA ILE A 89 1.34 7.43 5.59
C ILE A 89 2.17 6.19 5.28
N GLU A 90 2.01 5.61 4.10
CA GLU A 90 2.79 4.43 3.68
C GLU A 90 4.28 4.75 3.51
N ALA A 91 4.63 5.90 2.97
CA ALA A 91 6.02 6.36 2.90
C ALA A 91 6.62 6.48 4.29
N LYS A 92 5.92 7.12 5.23
CA LYS A 92 6.36 7.25 6.63
C LYS A 92 6.51 5.89 7.32
N ARG A 93 5.59 4.95 7.06
CA ARG A 93 5.71 3.58 7.59
C ARG A 93 6.93 2.86 7.05
N ARG A 94 7.21 2.97 5.74
CA ARG A 94 8.42 2.41 5.12
C ARG A 94 9.69 3.01 5.71
N ASP A 95 9.76 4.33 5.86
CA ASP A 95 10.89 5.02 6.48
C ASP A 95 11.13 4.55 7.91
N THR A 96 10.06 4.43 8.70
CA THR A 96 10.14 3.93 10.08
C THR A 96 10.62 2.48 10.11
N ALA A 97 10.08 1.62 9.23
CA ALA A 97 10.50 0.22 9.14
C ALA A 97 11.99 0.10 8.75
N LEU A 98 12.44 0.92 7.79
CA LEU A 98 13.83 0.95 7.34
C LEU A 98 14.78 1.32 8.51
N LEU A 99 14.47 2.38 9.25
CA LEU A 99 15.27 2.84 10.39
C LEU A 99 15.24 1.89 11.57
N SER A 100 14.14 1.14 11.77
CA SER A 100 14.02 0.16 12.85
C SER A 100 14.65 -1.18 12.50
N THR A 101 14.73 -1.52 11.21
CA THR A 101 15.30 -2.80 10.75
C THR A 101 16.82 -2.75 10.67
N PHE A 102 17.39 -1.61 10.29
CA PHE A 102 18.82 -1.46 10.05
C PHE A 102 19.42 -0.38 10.95
N SER A 103 20.49 -0.73 11.67
CA SER A 103 21.22 0.21 12.53
C SER A 103 22.23 1.05 11.74
N ASN A 104 22.74 0.50 10.65
CA ASN A 104 23.74 1.11 9.77
C ASN A 104 23.67 0.57 8.33
N GLU A 105 24.36 1.23 7.40
CA GLU A 105 24.36 0.84 5.98
C GLU A 105 24.96 -0.54 5.72
N LYS A 106 25.91 -0.98 6.53
CA LYS A 106 26.53 -2.31 6.37
C LYS A 106 25.52 -3.43 6.58
N GLU A 107 24.54 -3.23 7.47
CA GLU A 107 23.47 -4.22 7.68
C GLU A 107 22.54 -4.31 6.46
N ILE A 108 22.31 -3.18 5.75
CA ILE A 108 21.58 -3.17 4.49
C ILE A 108 22.36 -3.95 3.42
N ASP A 109 23.69 -3.72 3.31
CA ASP A 109 24.54 -4.45 2.39
C ASP A 109 24.55 -5.95 2.70
N LEU A 110 24.66 -6.35 3.95
CA LEU A 110 24.60 -7.75 4.38
C LEU A 110 23.25 -8.41 4.08
N ALA A 111 22.13 -7.67 4.24
CA ALA A 111 20.81 -8.16 3.90
C ALA A 111 20.65 -8.33 2.39
N ARG A 112 21.15 -7.37 1.60
CA ARG A 112 21.22 -7.44 0.14
C ARG A 112 22.00 -8.69 -0.29
N ASP A 113 23.22 -8.85 0.22
CA ASP A 113 24.12 -9.92 -0.22
C ASP A 113 23.54 -11.30 0.08
N ARG A 114 22.88 -11.47 1.24
CA ARG A 114 22.12 -12.70 1.56
C ARG A 114 20.97 -12.94 0.61
N GLY A 115 20.21 -11.88 0.30
CA GLY A 115 19.10 -11.95 -0.67
C GLY A 115 19.60 -12.31 -2.08
N LEU A 116 20.70 -11.70 -2.53
CA LEU A 116 21.32 -11.99 -3.82
C LEU A 116 21.83 -13.41 -3.89
N GLN A 117 22.54 -13.89 -2.86
CA GLN A 117 23.07 -15.24 -2.82
C GLN A 117 21.99 -16.32 -3.01
N GLN A 118 20.80 -16.11 -2.43
CA GLN A 118 19.68 -17.03 -2.59
C GLN A 118 19.17 -17.05 -4.04
N VAL A 119 19.03 -15.87 -4.67
CA VAL A 119 18.58 -15.78 -6.06
C VAL A 119 19.62 -16.30 -7.03
N GLU A 120 20.90 -16.01 -6.82
CA GLU A 120 22.02 -16.49 -7.62
C GLU A 120 22.16 -18.03 -7.57
N ALA A 121 21.96 -18.65 -6.40
CA ALA A 121 21.91 -20.09 -6.27
C ALA A 121 20.78 -20.71 -7.10
N ARG A 122 19.60 -20.08 -7.12
CA ARG A 122 18.46 -20.51 -7.94
C ARG A 122 18.73 -20.34 -9.44
N ILE A 123 19.33 -19.22 -9.84
CA ILE A 123 19.77 -18.99 -11.24
C ILE A 123 20.75 -20.07 -11.69
N SER A 124 21.75 -20.38 -10.87
CA SER A 124 22.72 -21.44 -11.15
C SER A 124 22.05 -22.80 -11.30
N SER A 125 21.10 -23.13 -10.44
CA SER A 125 20.31 -24.37 -10.53
C SER A 125 19.50 -24.43 -11.82
N PHE A 126 18.74 -23.39 -12.16
CA PHE A 126 17.95 -23.38 -13.39
C PHE A 126 18.84 -23.41 -14.65
N SER A 127 19.98 -22.72 -14.63
CA SER A 127 20.94 -22.75 -15.73
C SER A 127 21.48 -24.18 -15.97
N THR A 128 21.85 -24.89 -14.90
CA THR A 128 22.30 -26.29 -15.00
C THR A 128 21.20 -27.23 -15.50
N MET A 129 19.97 -27.06 -14.99
CA MET A 129 18.82 -27.85 -15.44
C MET A 129 18.49 -27.58 -16.90
N LEU A 130 18.55 -26.32 -17.33
CA LEU A 130 18.31 -25.91 -18.72
C LEU A 130 19.35 -26.51 -19.66
N GLN A 131 20.61 -26.45 -19.29
CA GLN A 131 21.70 -27.07 -20.08
C GLN A 131 21.49 -28.57 -20.23
N SER A 132 21.13 -29.28 -19.17
CA SER A 132 20.83 -30.70 -19.20
C SER A 132 19.62 -31.04 -20.07
N ALA A 133 18.55 -30.26 -19.96
CA ALA A 133 17.32 -30.42 -20.74
C ALA A 133 17.58 -30.19 -22.24
N GLN A 134 18.36 -29.15 -22.56
CA GLN A 134 18.77 -28.85 -23.94
C GLN A 134 19.64 -29.98 -24.55
N ALA A 135 20.56 -30.54 -23.77
CA ALA A 135 21.40 -31.66 -24.21
C ALA A 135 20.57 -32.92 -24.49
N SER A 136 19.59 -33.24 -23.58
CA SER A 136 18.70 -34.36 -23.79
C SER A 136 17.82 -34.19 -25.04
N LEU A 137 17.21 -33.00 -25.20
CA LEU A 137 16.40 -32.67 -26.37
C LEU A 137 17.20 -32.78 -27.67
N ALA A 138 18.43 -32.25 -27.68
CA ALA A 138 19.34 -32.37 -28.85
C ALA A 138 19.65 -33.83 -29.18
N GLY A 139 19.78 -34.71 -28.15
CA GLY A 139 19.93 -36.15 -28.34
C GLY A 139 18.75 -36.78 -29.08
N HIS A 140 17.52 -36.52 -28.60
CA HIS A 140 16.30 -37.04 -29.22
C HIS A 140 16.09 -36.49 -30.64
N GLN A 141 16.39 -35.21 -30.86
CA GLN A 141 16.31 -34.58 -32.20
C GLN A 141 17.32 -35.20 -33.19
N LYS A 142 18.54 -35.50 -32.72
CA LYS A 142 19.57 -36.20 -33.51
C LYS A 142 19.14 -37.63 -33.85
N GLU A 143 18.58 -38.35 -32.90
CA GLU A 143 18.03 -39.70 -33.13
C GLU A 143 16.94 -39.68 -34.21
N ARG A 144 15.96 -38.75 -34.07
CA ARG A 144 14.90 -38.54 -35.06
C ARG A 144 15.48 -38.27 -36.45
N ALA A 145 16.48 -37.39 -36.54
CA ALA A 145 17.15 -37.08 -37.82
C ALA A 145 17.83 -38.30 -38.44
N GLY A 146 18.50 -39.12 -37.63
CA GLY A 146 19.13 -40.37 -38.09
C GLY A 146 18.14 -41.41 -38.63
N LEU A 147 16.96 -41.54 -37.97
CA LEU A 147 15.89 -42.43 -38.44
C LEU A 147 15.31 -41.94 -39.78
N LEU A 148 15.13 -40.63 -39.94
CA LEU A 148 14.66 -40.06 -41.20
C LEU A 148 15.66 -40.28 -42.37
N GLN A 149 16.95 -40.14 -42.15
CA GLN A 149 17.99 -40.42 -43.15
C GLN A 149 18.00 -41.88 -43.59
N GLN A 150 17.62 -42.80 -42.68
CA GLN A 150 17.52 -44.24 -42.97
C GLN A 150 16.17 -44.67 -43.53
N ASN A 151 15.26 -43.72 -43.82
CA ASN A 151 13.86 -43.98 -44.23
C ASN A 151 13.12 -44.89 -43.25
N LYS A 152 13.45 -44.87 -41.95
CA LYS A 152 12.81 -45.61 -40.91
C LYS A 152 11.65 -44.86 -40.31
N LYS A 153 10.61 -45.61 -39.83
CA LYS A 153 9.48 -44.99 -39.09
C LYS A 153 9.96 -44.48 -37.76
N ILE A 154 9.59 -43.25 -37.43
CA ILE A 154 9.86 -42.63 -36.14
C ILE A 154 8.92 -43.23 -35.09
N PRO A 155 9.44 -43.74 -33.97
CA PRO A 155 8.59 -44.22 -32.85
C PRO A 155 7.75 -43.05 -32.26
N LYS A 156 6.54 -43.37 -31.85
CA LYS A 156 5.65 -42.36 -31.23
C LYS A 156 6.24 -41.83 -29.93
N SER A 157 6.88 -42.72 -29.14
CA SER A 157 7.56 -42.34 -27.91
C SER A 157 8.65 -41.25 -28.14
N LEU A 158 9.46 -41.39 -29.21
CA LEU A 158 10.48 -40.40 -29.52
C LEU A 158 9.88 -39.02 -29.86
N LEU A 159 8.69 -38.99 -30.51
CA LEU A 159 8.00 -37.74 -30.77
C LEU A 159 7.46 -37.08 -29.47
N GLU A 160 6.93 -37.93 -28.57
CA GLU A 160 6.46 -37.54 -27.25
C GLU A 160 7.63 -36.98 -26.40
N ASP A 161 8.77 -37.70 -26.37
CA ASP A 161 10.00 -37.27 -25.67
C ASP A 161 10.54 -35.92 -26.19
N ILE A 162 10.47 -35.69 -27.49
CA ILE A 162 10.86 -34.41 -28.10
C ILE A 162 9.91 -33.30 -27.65
N GLN A 163 8.59 -33.54 -27.69
CA GLN A 163 7.59 -32.55 -27.28
C GLN A 163 7.71 -32.19 -25.79
N GLU A 164 7.89 -33.19 -24.93
CA GLU A 164 8.11 -32.98 -23.50
C GLU A 164 9.44 -32.23 -23.24
N GLY A 165 10.49 -32.59 -23.98
CA GLY A 165 11.78 -31.92 -23.92
C GLY A 165 11.72 -30.42 -24.30
N GLU A 166 10.99 -30.12 -25.38
CA GLU A 166 10.76 -28.75 -25.83
C GLU A 166 9.97 -27.93 -24.77
N ALA A 167 8.90 -28.52 -24.22
CA ALA A 167 8.12 -27.89 -23.16
C ALA A 167 8.96 -27.64 -21.90
N ARG A 168 9.80 -28.60 -21.51
CA ARG A 168 10.70 -28.48 -20.36
C ARG A 168 11.75 -27.39 -20.55
N VAL A 169 12.39 -27.32 -21.73
CA VAL A 169 13.35 -26.26 -22.07
C VAL A 169 12.68 -24.88 -22.00
N ALA A 170 11.48 -24.73 -22.59
CA ALA A 170 10.73 -23.49 -22.57
C ALA A 170 10.38 -23.05 -21.13
N GLN A 171 9.96 -23.98 -20.26
CA GLN A 171 9.66 -23.68 -18.88
C GLN A 171 10.90 -23.26 -18.08
N LEU A 172 12.01 -24.00 -18.21
CA LEU A 172 13.25 -23.67 -17.51
C LEU A 172 13.86 -22.34 -17.96
N GLN A 173 13.73 -22.00 -19.25
CA GLN A 173 14.12 -20.69 -19.75
C GLN A 173 13.32 -19.57 -19.09
N LYS A 174 11.99 -19.74 -19.00
CA LYS A 174 11.11 -18.77 -18.33
C LYS A 174 11.46 -18.61 -16.86
N ASP A 175 11.73 -19.70 -16.15
CA ASP A 175 12.10 -19.67 -14.73
C ASP A 175 13.45 -18.97 -14.51
N LEU A 176 14.40 -19.18 -15.42
CA LEU A 176 15.69 -18.51 -15.44
C LEU A 176 15.53 -16.99 -15.66
N ASP A 177 14.74 -16.61 -16.66
CA ASP A 177 14.47 -15.20 -16.97
C ASP A 177 13.80 -14.49 -15.82
N GLN A 178 12.81 -15.14 -15.17
CA GLN A 178 12.13 -14.62 -13.99
C GLN A 178 13.11 -14.43 -12.81
N SER A 179 14.03 -15.38 -12.60
CA SER A 179 15.02 -15.29 -11.54
C SER A 179 16.05 -14.17 -11.82
N ASN A 180 16.43 -13.94 -13.07
CA ASN A 180 17.28 -12.81 -13.45
C ASN A 180 16.59 -11.46 -13.24
N LEU A 181 15.29 -11.37 -13.53
CA LEU A 181 14.51 -10.18 -13.22
C LEU A 181 14.44 -9.93 -11.71
N GLU A 182 14.22 -10.98 -10.91
CA GLU A 182 14.23 -10.90 -9.45
C GLU A 182 15.57 -10.42 -8.91
N LEU A 183 16.69 -10.92 -9.46
CA LEU A 183 18.04 -10.47 -9.10
C LEU A 183 18.19 -8.96 -9.29
N THR A 184 17.73 -8.45 -10.42
CA THR A 184 17.76 -7.02 -10.75
C THR A 184 16.89 -6.22 -9.78
N ASN A 185 15.68 -6.70 -9.50
CA ASN A 185 14.75 -6.07 -8.58
C ASN A 185 15.30 -6.01 -7.14
N VAL A 186 15.93 -7.09 -6.68
CA VAL A 186 16.58 -7.12 -5.36
C VAL A 186 17.69 -6.07 -5.29
N LYS A 187 18.58 -6.02 -6.29
CA LYS A 187 19.65 -5.00 -6.35
C LYS A 187 19.08 -3.59 -6.30
N THR A 188 18.14 -3.27 -7.18
CA THR A 188 17.54 -1.94 -7.28
C THR A 188 16.85 -1.53 -5.98
N ARG A 189 16.12 -2.45 -5.35
CA ARG A 189 15.42 -2.19 -4.08
C ARG A 189 16.41 -1.86 -2.96
N PHE A 190 17.45 -2.65 -2.78
CA PHE A 190 18.42 -2.41 -1.70
C PHE A 190 19.25 -1.15 -1.92
N GLU A 191 19.57 -0.79 -3.17
CA GLU A 191 20.20 0.50 -3.47
C GLU A 191 19.28 1.69 -3.13
N ALA A 192 17.99 1.59 -3.46
CA ALA A 192 17.01 2.61 -3.10
C ALA A 192 16.84 2.70 -1.57
N ASP A 193 16.75 1.57 -0.87
CA ASP A 193 16.65 1.50 0.58
C ASP A 193 17.88 2.14 1.24
N LYS A 194 19.07 1.87 0.73
CA LYS A 194 20.33 2.43 1.22
C LYS A 194 20.42 3.95 1.01
N ALA A 195 20.04 4.43 -0.18
CA ALA A 195 19.96 5.86 -0.47
C ALA A 195 18.97 6.55 0.48
N ARG A 196 17.78 5.96 0.67
CA ARG A 196 16.77 6.50 1.58
C ARG A 196 17.22 6.51 3.03
N TYR A 197 17.89 5.46 3.47
CA TYR A 197 18.47 5.38 4.82
C TYR A 197 19.46 6.53 5.09
N ARG A 198 20.34 6.85 4.13
CA ARG A 198 21.27 7.99 4.22
C ARG A 198 20.55 9.33 4.37
N GLU A 199 19.52 9.56 3.55
CA GLU A 199 18.71 10.77 3.64
C GLU A 199 18.07 10.94 5.01
N LEU A 200 17.47 9.85 5.52
CA LEU A 200 16.79 9.88 6.82
C LEU A 200 17.76 10.11 7.99
N LYS A 201 18.94 9.50 7.94
CA LYS A 201 19.99 9.72 8.96
C LYS A 201 20.65 11.11 8.83
N GLY A 202 20.88 11.59 7.62
CA GLY A 202 21.42 12.94 7.38
C GLY A 202 20.48 14.03 7.86
N ASN A 203 19.17 13.90 7.59
CA ASN A 203 18.16 14.85 8.06
C ASN A 203 17.92 14.77 9.58
N GLY A 204 18.19 13.63 10.23
CA GLY A 204 18.10 13.46 11.67
C GLY A 204 19.27 14.07 12.46
N ALA A 205 20.42 14.24 11.81
CA ALA A 205 21.60 14.85 12.41
C ALA A 205 21.58 16.40 12.39
N SER A 206 20.63 16.99 11.64
CA SER A 206 20.48 18.44 11.48
C SER A 206 19.36 19.05 12.37
N ARG A 207 18.83 18.28 13.31
CA ARG A 207 17.84 18.70 14.32
C ARG A 207 18.39 18.48 15.72
#